data_af045d70c2fefdb4a8b2d67d63981fdf
#
_entry.id   af045d70c2fefdb4a8b2d67d63981fdf
#
_cell.length_a   1.000
_cell.length_b   1.000
_cell.length_c   1.000
_cell.angle_alpha   90.00
_cell.angle_beta   90.00
_cell.angle_gamma   90.00
#
_symmetry.space_group_name_H-M   'P 1'
#
loop_
_entity.id
_entity.type
_entity.pdbx_description
1 polymer ?
#
loop_
_entity_poly.entity_id
_entity_poly.type
_entity_poly.pdbx_seq_one_letter_code
_entity_poly.pdbx_strand_id
1 'polypeptide(L)'
;MNLLVTIGKKQHHLSVKPGTPLPEALALLGFPIALPCGGKGSCGKCRVKATGQLSPITPAERRCLSAGELRNGLRLLCQTAVLGEARIELPEESAEIVVEGVSAMPQNRPIDGKALCAALDIGTTTVAARLYVAEELESSPIASAGRRNPQAAFGADVLSRMERAQAGDAPALRGCIIDCLDDLLTELMQMAQARPAQIRELVITGNTAMLYLLTGRDTACLSKAPFLPEHLFGDEITAEALGLHAVKASRVYLPHCASAFIGADCLCAMLACGMTEAEAPCALLDLGTNGELAVFNGT
;
A
#
# COMPACT_ATOMS: atom_id res chain seq x y z
N MET A 1 -8.71 -27.38 -10.67
CA MET A 1 -7.75 -28.20 -9.91
C MET A 1 -7.57 -27.62 -8.53
N ASN A 2 -7.16 -28.41 -7.57
CA ASN A 2 -7.04 -28.01 -6.19
C ASN A 2 -5.63 -27.51 -5.89
N LEU A 3 -5.53 -26.27 -5.40
CA LEU A 3 -4.32 -25.70 -4.84
C LEU A 3 -4.51 -25.58 -3.31
N LEU A 4 -3.69 -26.27 -2.55
CA LEU A 4 -3.63 -26.12 -1.10
C LEU A 4 -2.57 -25.08 -0.73
N VAL A 5 -3.00 -24.00 -0.09
CA VAL A 5 -2.11 -22.93 0.38
C VAL A 5 -2.08 -22.97 1.92
N THR A 6 -0.91 -23.16 2.47
CA THR A 6 -0.68 -23.10 3.93
C THR A 6 0.00 -21.79 4.27
N ILE A 7 -0.61 -21.00 5.16
CA ILE A 7 -0.08 -19.71 5.64
C ILE A 7 0.01 -19.85 7.17
N GLY A 8 1.22 -20.03 7.68
CA GLY A 8 1.42 -20.37 9.08
C GLY A 8 0.68 -21.67 9.46
N LYS A 9 -0.30 -21.55 10.34
CA LYS A 9 -1.14 -22.69 10.77
C LYS A 9 -2.45 -22.84 9.99
N LYS A 10 -2.81 -21.87 9.15
CA LYS A 10 -4.07 -21.86 8.40
C LYS A 10 -3.89 -22.52 7.03
N GLN A 11 -4.88 -23.32 6.63
CA GLN A 11 -4.94 -23.94 5.32
C GLN A 11 -6.10 -23.39 4.51
N HIS A 12 -5.84 -23.06 3.24
CA HIS A 12 -6.80 -22.55 2.29
C HIS A 12 -6.82 -23.45 1.06
N HIS A 13 -8.01 -23.81 0.61
CA HIS A 13 -8.23 -24.58 -0.61
C HIS A 13 -8.73 -23.67 -1.71
N LEU A 14 -7.99 -23.60 -2.79
CA LEU A 14 -8.35 -22.82 -3.97
C LEU A 14 -8.63 -23.72 -5.16
N SER A 15 -9.65 -23.38 -5.93
CA SER A 15 -9.92 -23.99 -7.21
C SER A 15 -9.42 -23.05 -8.32
N VAL A 16 -8.36 -23.46 -9.03
CA VAL A 16 -7.73 -22.64 -10.09
C VAL A 16 -7.69 -23.39 -11.42
N LYS A 17 -7.56 -22.67 -12.53
CA LYS A 17 -7.39 -23.27 -13.87
C LYS A 17 -5.95 -23.75 -14.07
N PRO A 18 -5.70 -24.77 -14.93
CA PRO A 18 -4.35 -25.13 -15.36
C PRO A 18 -3.63 -23.94 -15.99
N GLY A 19 -2.37 -23.74 -15.62
CA GLY A 19 -1.56 -22.63 -16.12
C GLY A 19 -1.71 -21.31 -15.34
N THR A 20 -2.57 -21.27 -14.29
CA THR A 20 -2.69 -20.06 -13.46
C THR A 20 -1.37 -19.75 -12.76
N PRO A 21 -0.79 -18.55 -12.95
CA PRO A 21 0.38 -18.10 -12.20
C PRO A 21 0.11 -18.06 -10.69
N LEU A 22 1.11 -18.43 -9.87
CA LEU A 22 0.94 -18.43 -8.42
C LEU A 22 0.55 -17.06 -7.85
N PRO A 23 1.08 -15.92 -8.34
CA PRO A 23 0.62 -14.61 -7.85
C PRO A 23 -0.87 -14.38 -8.05
N GLU A 24 -1.42 -14.76 -9.20
CA GLU A 24 -2.86 -14.65 -9.49
C GLU A 24 -3.69 -15.60 -8.60
N ALA A 25 -3.23 -16.83 -8.43
CA ALA A 25 -3.90 -17.80 -7.57
C ALA A 25 -3.99 -17.32 -6.12
N LEU A 26 -2.92 -16.73 -5.60
CA LEU A 26 -2.85 -16.24 -4.22
C LEU A 26 -3.59 -14.91 -4.04
N ALA A 27 -3.71 -14.08 -5.08
CA ALA A 27 -4.51 -12.86 -5.04
C ALA A 27 -6.00 -13.16 -4.74
N LEU A 28 -6.52 -14.33 -5.15
CA LEU A 28 -7.88 -14.77 -4.82
C LEU A 28 -8.12 -14.96 -3.31
N LEU A 29 -7.06 -15.11 -2.52
CA LEU A 29 -7.16 -15.18 -1.06
C LEU A 29 -7.11 -13.81 -0.39
N GLY A 30 -6.99 -12.72 -1.16
CA GLY A 30 -6.73 -11.39 -0.60
C GLY A 30 -5.36 -11.27 0.08
N PHE A 31 -4.44 -12.20 -0.21
CA PHE A 31 -3.13 -12.21 0.43
C PHE A 31 -2.15 -11.34 -0.35
N PRO A 32 -1.63 -10.25 0.24
CA PRO A 32 -0.70 -9.37 -0.45
C PRO A 32 0.62 -10.08 -0.71
N ILE A 33 0.98 -10.23 -1.99
CA ILE A 33 2.22 -10.86 -2.40
C ILE A 33 3.20 -9.78 -2.80
N ALA A 34 4.31 -9.67 -2.07
CA ALA A 34 5.39 -8.80 -2.47
C ALA A 34 6.17 -9.42 -3.63
N LEU A 35 6.19 -8.75 -4.78
CA LEU A 35 7.02 -9.08 -5.92
C LEU A 35 8.08 -7.98 -6.14
N PRO A 36 9.19 -7.98 -5.38
CA PRO A 36 10.16 -6.88 -5.33
C PRO A 36 10.73 -6.44 -6.68
N CYS A 37 10.80 -7.33 -7.66
CA CYS A 37 11.25 -7.00 -9.03
C CYS A 37 10.09 -6.93 -10.04
N GLY A 38 8.86 -6.70 -9.60
CA GLY A 38 7.70 -6.67 -10.49
C GLY A 38 7.45 -7.98 -11.23
N GLY A 39 7.82 -9.12 -10.64
CA GLY A 39 7.63 -10.43 -11.27
C GLY A 39 8.69 -10.83 -12.30
N LYS A 40 9.73 -10.01 -12.55
CA LYS A 40 10.79 -10.26 -13.57
C LYS A 40 11.69 -11.47 -13.26
N GLY A 41 11.62 -12.04 -12.05
CA GLY A 41 12.45 -13.20 -11.63
C GLY A 41 13.94 -12.85 -11.46
N SER A 42 14.28 -11.57 -11.27
CA SER A 42 15.67 -11.10 -11.20
C SER A 42 16.22 -11.01 -9.78
N CYS A 43 15.35 -10.80 -8.77
CA CYS A 43 15.80 -10.53 -7.39
C CYS A 43 15.87 -11.76 -6.49
N GLY A 44 15.21 -12.87 -6.85
CA GLY A 44 15.18 -14.10 -6.05
C GLY A 44 14.51 -13.99 -4.67
N LYS A 45 13.77 -12.92 -4.39
CA LYS A 45 13.20 -12.64 -3.05
C LYS A 45 11.83 -13.29 -2.79
N CYS A 46 11.02 -13.56 -3.84
CA CYS A 46 9.69 -14.16 -3.72
C CYS A 46 9.75 -15.70 -3.59
N ARG A 47 10.51 -16.19 -2.63
CA ARG A 47 10.74 -17.61 -2.40
C ARG A 47 9.56 -18.24 -1.69
N VAL A 48 9.09 -19.37 -2.22
CA VAL A 48 8.02 -20.17 -1.60
C VAL A 48 8.38 -21.64 -1.68
N LYS A 49 7.94 -22.43 -0.73
CA LYS A 49 8.02 -23.87 -0.83
C LYS A 49 6.78 -24.36 -1.56
N ALA A 50 6.98 -24.99 -2.71
CA ALA A 50 5.91 -25.40 -3.60
C ALA A 50 6.18 -26.82 -4.11
N THR A 51 5.15 -27.68 -4.06
CA THR A 51 5.21 -29.07 -4.47
C THR A 51 3.96 -29.46 -5.24
N GLY A 52 4.06 -30.55 -6.03
CA GLY A 52 2.96 -31.03 -6.85
C GLY A 52 3.14 -30.70 -8.33
N GLN A 53 2.04 -30.57 -9.07
CA GLN A 53 2.06 -30.32 -10.51
C GLN A 53 2.21 -28.84 -10.82
N LEU A 54 3.45 -28.40 -10.95
CA LEU A 54 3.86 -27.02 -11.21
C LEU A 54 4.53 -26.88 -12.56
N SER A 55 4.62 -25.67 -13.08
CA SER A 55 5.39 -25.35 -14.29
C SER A 55 6.86 -25.76 -14.16
N PRO A 56 7.54 -26.09 -15.26
CA PRO A 56 8.97 -26.40 -15.23
C PRO A 56 9.79 -25.27 -14.59
N ILE A 57 10.93 -25.65 -14.01
CA ILE A 57 11.87 -24.69 -13.41
C ILE A 57 12.42 -23.78 -14.52
N THR A 58 12.23 -22.49 -14.34
CA THR A 58 12.64 -21.46 -15.31
C THR A 58 14.14 -21.15 -15.23
N PRO A 59 14.73 -20.54 -16.29
CA PRO A 59 16.10 -20.04 -16.22
C PRO A 59 16.31 -18.98 -15.11
N ALA A 60 15.29 -18.19 -14.82
CA ALA A 60 15.32 -17.20 -13.74
C ALA A 60 15.46 -17.87 -12.37
N GLU A 61 14.72 -18.94 -12.12
CA GLU A 61 14.82 -19.71 -10.89
C GLU A 61 16.21 -20.37 -10.74
N ARG A 62 16.77 -20.91 -11.82
CA ARG A 62 18.12 -21.49 -11.79
C ARG A 62 19.22 -20.48 -11.50
N ARG A 63 19.02 -19.20 -11.83
CA ARG A 63 19.96 -18.12 -11.49
C ARG A 63 19.84 -17.68 -10.01
N CYS A 64 18.65 -17.73 -9.47
CA CYS A 64 18.35 -17.18 -8.15
C CYS A 64 18.33 -18.22 -7.02
N LEU A 65 18.16 -19.49 -7.36
CA LEU A 65 18.06 -20.59 -6.41
C LEU A 65 19.15 -21.62 -6.69
N SER A 66 19.75 -22.14 -5.63
CA SER A 66 20.72 -23.24 -5.72
C SER A 66 20.03 -24.54 -6.13
N ALA A 67 20.81 -25.48 -6.67
CA ALA A 67 20.30 -26.81 -7.02
C ALA A 67 19.73 -27.57 -5.80
N GLY A 68 20.27 -27.31 -4.60
CA GLY A 68 19.75 -27.88 -3.36
C GLY A 68 18.36 -27.33 -2.99
N GLU A 69 18.19 -26.02 -3.08
CA GLU A 69 16.91 -25.35 -2.80
C GLU A 69 15.82 -25.84 -3.77
N LEU A 70 16.14 -25.91 -5.06
CA LEU A 70 15.20 -26.42 -6.07
C LEU A 70 14.80 -27.88 -5.80
N ARG A 71 15.74 -28.75 -5.41
CA ARG A 71 15.43 -30.15 -5.02
C ARG A 71 14.56 -30.23 -3.78
N ASN A 72 14.69 -29.28 -2.87
CA ASN A 72 13.87 -29.19 -1.65
C ASN A 72 12.50 -28.53 -1.89
N GLY A 73 12.12 -28.29 -3.15
CA GLY A 73 10.83 -27.72 -3.52
C GLY A 73 10.73 -26.20 -3.37
N LEU A 74 11.87 -25.51 -3.22
CA LEU A 74 11.84 -24.04 -3.22
C LEU A 74 11.68 -23.53 -4.65
N ARG A 75 10.75 -22.61 -4.86
CA ARG A 75 10.41 -22.00 -6.13
C ARG A 75 10.38 -20.48 -6.01
N LEU A 76 10.45 -19.78 -7.12
CA LEU A 76 10.12 -18.36 -7.16
C LEU A 76 8.63 -18.20 -7.49
N LEU A 77 7.88 -17.61 -6.57
CA LEU A 77 6.44 -17.41 -6.71
C LEU A 77 6.07 -16.74 -8.04
N CYS A 78 6.79 -15.69 -8.42
CA CYS A 78 6.54 -14.94 -9.66
C CYS A 78 6.87 -15.72 -10.95
N GLN A 79 7.56 -16.84 -10.87
CA GLN A 79 8.01 -17.64 -12.03
C GLN A 79 7.30 -19.00 -12.10
N THR A 80 6.38 -19.27 -11.19
CA THR A 80 5.74 -20.58 -11.04
C THR A 80 4.25 -20.49 -11.34
N ALA A 81 3.74 -21.44 -12.15
CA ALA A 81 2.32 -21.60 -12.41
C ALA A 81 1.84 -22.99 -11.95
N VAL A 82 0.56 -23.08 -11.62
CA VAL A 82 -0.11 -24.32 -11.20
C VAL A 82 -0.59 -25.07 -12.44
N LEU A 83 -0.16 -26.31 -12.62
CA LEU A 83 -0.58 -27.17 -13.75
C LEU A 83 -1.54 -28.29 -13.32
N GLY A 84 -1.59 -28.61 -12.03
CA GLY A 84 -2.43 -29.66 -11.45
C GLY A 84 -2.57 -29.50 -9.96
N GLU A 85 -2.74 -30.61 -9.24
CA GLU A 85 -2.78 -30.55 -7.78
C GLU A 85 -1.41 -30.09 -7.24
N ALA A 86 -1.43 -29.06 -6.40
CA ALA A 86 -0.23 -28.47 -5.83
C ALA A 86 -0.43 -28.01 -4.39
N ARG A 87 0.67 -27.89 -3.68
CA ARG A 87 0.74 -27.35 -2.31
C ARG A 87 1.77 -26.25 -2.23
N ILE A 88 1.39 -25.15 -1.59
CA ILE A 88 2.25 -23.98 -1.38
C ILE A 88 2.31 -23.70 0.12
N GLU A 89 3.51 -23.55 0.64
CA GLU A 89 3.75 -23.08 2.01
C GLU A 89 4.29 -21.65 1.94
N LEU A 90 3.51 -20.72 2.47
CA LEU A 90 3.93 -19.34 2.67
C LEU A 90 4.37 -19.15 4.11
N PRO A 91 5.45 -18.40 4.37
CA PRO A 91 5.80 -18.03 5.73
C PRO A 91 4.62 -17.26 6.34
N GLU A 92 4.42 -17.45 7.63
CA GLU A 92 3.57 -16.58 8.42
C GLU A 92 4.32 -15.23 8.53
N GLU A 93 4.27 -14.44 7.49
CA GLU A 93 4.47 -13.01 7.67
C GLU A 93 3.23 -12.53 8.42
N SER A 94 3.30 -12.61 9.73
CA SER A 94 2.44 -11.88 10.64
C SER A 94 2.74 -10.39 10.44
N ALA A 95 2.26 -9.86 9.35
CA ALA A 95 2.12 -8.44 9.21
C ALA A 95 0.83 -8.03 9.92
N GLU A 96 0.79 -8.17 11.24
CA GLU A 96 0.14 -7.14 12.01
C GLU A 96 0.93 -5.87 11.72
N ILE A 97 0.41 -5.08 10.80
CA ILE A 97 0.89 -3.71 10.62
C ILE A 97 0.45 -3.00 11.90
N VAL A 98 1.39 -2.90 12.83
CA VAL A 98 1.21 -2.08 14.01
C VAL A 98 1.25 -0.64 13.51
N VAL A 99 0.06 -0.06 13.31
CA VAL A 99 -0.06 1.39 13.22
C VAL A 99 0.15 1.88 14.65
N GLU A 100 1.41 2.24 14.98
CA GLU A 100 1.76 2.69 16.33
C GLU A 100 0.83 3.82 16.76
N GLY A 101 0.37 3.74 17.99
CA GLY A 101 -0.48 4.74 18.64
C GLY A 101 -1.96 4.40 18.70
N VAL A 102 -2.36 3.18 18.30
CA VAL A 102 -3.74 2.74 18.48
C VAL A 102 -3.82 1.40 19.15
N SER A 103 -3.90 1.42 20.45
CA SER A 103 -4.77 0.46 21.14
C SER A 103 -6.16 0.61 20.53
N ALA A 104 -6.73 -0.48 20.04
CA ALA A 104 -8.16 -0.60 19.76
C ALA A 104 -8.93 -0.51 21.11
N MET A 105 -8.82 0.62 21.77
CA MET A 105 -9.75 1.01 22.81
C MET A 105 -10.85 1.73 22.08
N PRO A 106 -12.06 1.15 21.96
CA PRO A 106 -13.23 1.95 21.68
C PRO A 106 -13.26 2.99 22.78
N GLN A 107 -12.78 4.19 22.46
CA GLN A 107 -13.09 5.32 23.32
C GLN A 107 -14.60 5.43 23.19
N ASN A 108 -15.30 5.18 24.28
CA ASN A 108 -16.75 5.33 24.44
C ASN A 108 -17.10 6.84 24.38
N ARG A 109 -16.61 7.52 23.33
CA ARG A 109 -16.95 8.92 23.06
C ARG A 109 -18.20 8.91 22.19
N PRO A 110 -19.28 9.53 22.62
CA PRO A 110 -20.45 9.69 21.79
C PRO A 110 -20.07 10.51 20.55
N ILE A 111 -20.08 9.89 19.40
CA ILE A 111 -19.85 10.55 18.10
C ILE A 111 -21.15 10.89 17.38
N ASP A 112 -22.29 10.65 18.03
CA ASP A 112 -23.60 10.87 17.44
C ASP A 112 -23.79 12.36 17.09
N GLY A 113 -24.08 12.62 15.82
CA GLY A 113 -24.22 13.98 15.28
C GLY A 113 -22.91 14.74 15.02
N LYS A 114 -21.73 14.23 15.39
CA LYS A 114 -20.45 14.90 15.15
C LYS A 114 -19.98 14.70 13.71
N ALA A 115 -19.35 15.74 13.16
CA ALA A 115 -18.60 15.64 11.90
C ALA A 115 -17.27 14.93 12.16
N LEU A 116 -16.89 14.05 11.24
CA LEU A 116 -15.65 13.29 11.30
C LEU A 116 -14.77 13.62 10.11
N CYS A 117 -13.47 13.51 10.30
CA CYS A 117 -12.48 13.58 9.24
C CYS A 117 -11.53 12.37 9.32
N ALA A 118 -11.00 11.95 8.19
CA ALA A 118 -10.02 10.87 8.14
C ALA A 118 -8.72 11.34 7.48
N ALA A 119 -7.59 10.91 8.06
CA ALA A 119 -6.27 11.06 7.48
C ALA A 119 -5.79 9.69 6.98
N LEU A 120 -5.39 9.63 5.71
CA LEU A 120 -4.88 8.42 5.07
C LEU A 120 -3.48 8.68 4.54
N ASP A 121 -2.56 7.78 4.80
CA ASP A 121 -1.19 7.83 4.30
C ASP A 121 -0.92 6.63 3.38
N ILE A 122 -0.58 6.93 2.13
CA ILE A 122 -0.25 5.92 1.12
C ILE A 122 1.27 5.76 1.06
N GLY A 123 1.82 5.05 2.03
CA GLY A 123 3.22 4.66 2.00
C GLY A 123 3.51 3.62 0.92
N THR A 124 4.76 3.51 0.50
CA THR A 124 5.20 2.49 -0.47
C THR A 124 4.94 1.06 0.03
N THR A 125 5.13 0.82 1.33
CA THR A 125 4.97 -0.51 1.94
C THR A 125 3.64 -0.66 2.66
N THR A 126 3.18 0.39 3.34
CA THR A 126 2.02 0.38 4.24
C THR A 126 1.06 1.49 3.86
N VAL A 127 -0.23 1.21 3.90
CA VAL A 127 -1.30 2.22 3.86
C VAL A 127 -1.89 2.29 5.25
N ALA A 128 -1.90 3.49 5.83
CA ALA A 128 -2.42 3.76 7.17
C ALA A 128 -3.59 4.73 7.10
N ALA A 129 -4.57 4.56 7.99
CA ALA A 129 -5.73 5.44 8.07
C ALA A 129 -6.12 5.69 9.53
N ARG A 130 -6.51 6.92 9.83
CA ARG A 130 -6.95 7.36 11.16
C ARG A 130 -8.21 8.20 11.04
N LEU A 131 -9.13 8.03 11.99
CA LEU A 131 -10.39 8.76 12.06
C LEU A 131 -10.39 9.68 13.28
N TYR A 132 -10.84 10.91 13.08
CA TYR A 132 -10.88 11.95 14.10
C TYR A 132 -12.27 12.62 14.15
N VAL A 133 -12.59 13.23 15.28
CA VAL A 133 -13.68 14.19 15.37
C VAL A 133 -13.18 15.52 14.80
N ALA A 134 -13.88 16.09 13.82
CA ALA A 134 -13.40 17.26 13.07
C ALA A 134 -13.13 18.50 13.94
N GLU A 135 -13.84 18.64 15.06
CA GLU A 135 -13.69 19.76 16.00
C GLU A 135 -12.63 19.49 17.09
N GLU A 136 -12.01 18.29 17.09
CA GLU A 136 -11.11 17.81 18.14
C GLU A 136 -9.83 17.22 17.53
N LEU A 137 -9.26 17.85 16.49
CA LEU A 137 -8.12 17.31 15.71
C LEU A 137 -6.84 17.12 16.52
N GLU A 138 -6.65 17.90 17.59
CA GLU A 138 -5.51 17.76 18.51
C GLU A 138 -5.66 16.55 19.46
N SER A 139 -6.83 15.91 19.46
CA SER A 139 -7.08 14.73 20.28
C SER A 139 -6.54 13.47 19.60
N SER A 140 -6.42 12.38 20.36
CA SER A 140 -6.10 11.07 19.82
C SER A 140 -7.17 10.60 18.82
N PRO A 141 -6.81 9.87 17.76
CA PRO A 141 -7.75 9.31 16.82
C PRO A 141 -8.77 8.41 17.52
N ILE A 142 -10.01 8.43 17.04
CA ILE A 142 -11.09 7.57 17.58
C ILE A 142 -11.07 6.16 17.00
N ALA A 143 -10.45 5.99 15.83
CA ALA A 143 -10.16 4.70 15.22
C ALA A 143 -8.91 4.81 14.34
N SER A 144 -8.20 3.70 14.18
CA SER A 144 -7.06 3.60 13.27
C SER A 144 -6.96 2.21 12.71
N ALA A 145 -6.58 2.12 11.46
CA ALA A 145 -6.37 0.88 10.75
C ALA A 145 -5.18 1.02 9.79
N GLY A 146 -4.60 -0.09 9.41
CA GLY A 146 -3.53 -0.10 8.43
C GLY A 146 -3.36 -1.46 7.82
N ARG A 147 -2.82 -1.49 6.61
CA ARG A 147 -2.52 -2.73 5.89
C ARG A 147 -1.38 -2.55 4.91
N ARG A 148 -0.81 -3.64 4.43
CA ARG A 148 0.22 -3.58 3.39
C ARG A 148 -0.35 -2.94 2.14
N ASN A 149 0.46 -2.11 1.48
CA ASN A 149 0.08 -1.51 0.21
C ASN A 149 -0.07 -2.61 -0.86
N PRO A 150 -1.28 -2.82 -1.43
CA PRO A 150 -1.54 -3.88 -2.40
C PRO A 150 -0.78 -3.68 -3.71
N GLN A 151 -0.34 -2.46 -4.01
CA GLN A 151 0.50 -2.19 -5.17
C GLN A 151 1.86 -2.90 -5.10
N ALA A 152 2.24 -3.48 -3.94
CA ALA A 152 3.42 -4.34 -3.81
C ALA A 152 3.39 -5.56 -4.75
N ALA A 153 2.22 -5.99 -5.21
CA ALA A 153 2.07 -7.02 -6.24
C ALA A 153 2.66 -6.61 -7.60
N PHE A 154 2.71 -5.31 -7.88
CA PHE A 154 3.26 -4.76 -9.13
C PHE A 154 4.73 -4.35 -9.00
N GLY A 155 5.22 -4.07 -7.80
CA GLY A 155 6.59 -3.72 -7.52
C GLY A 155 6.82 -3.37 -6.05
N ALA A 156 8.00 -3.70 -5.51
CA ALA A 156 8.31 -3.43 -4.11
C ALA A 156 8.60 -1.96 -3.82
N ASP A 157 9.04 -1.22 -4.83
CA ASP A 157 9.45 0.17 -4.74
C ASP A 157 8.70 1.04 -5.76
N VAL A 158 8.85 2.34 -5.59
CA VAL A 158 8.21 3.36 -6.41
C VAL A 158 8.56 3.23 -7.90
N LEU A 159 9.85 3.00 -8.21
CA LEU A 159 10.33 2.94 -9.59
C LEU A 159 9.73 1.75 -10.33
N SER A 160 9.74 0.57 -9.71
CA SER A 160 9.16 -0.64 -10.31
C SER A 160 7.65 -0.50 -10.55
N ARG A 161 6.91 0.22 -9.68
CA ARG A 161 5.47 0.50 -9.89
C ARG A 161 5.24 1.48 -11.03
N MET A 162 6.06 2.53 -11.15
CA MET A 162 6.00 3.46 -12.28
C MET A 162 6.31 2.77 -13.61
N GLU A 163 7.31 1.89 -13.67
CA GLU A 163 7.59 1.06 -14.85
C GLU A 163 6.38 0.20 -15.23
N ARG A 164 5.72 -0.44 -14.27
CA ARG A 164 4.52 -1.25 -14.50
C ARG A 164 3.35 -0.39 -14.97
N ALA A 165 3.14 0.78 -14.39
CA ALA A 165 2.11 1.71 -14.83
C ALA A 165 2.30 2.11 -16.30
N GLN A 166 3.53 2.45 -16.71
CA GLN A 166 3.88 2.79 -18.09
C GLN A 166 3.77 1.59 -19.05
N ALA A 167 3.90 0.36 -18.54
CA ALA A 167 3.72 -0.88 -19.30
C ALA A 167 2.24 -1.27 -19.47
N GLY A 168 1.29 -0.46 -18.97
CA GLY A 168 -0.15 -0.67 -19.14
C GLY A 168 -0.91 -1.08 -17.88
N ASP A 169 -0.23 -1.30 -16.74
CA ASP A 169 -0.88 -1.71 -15.49
C ASP A 169 -1.41 -0.53 -14.64
N ALA A 170 -1.35 0.72 -15.14
CA ALA A 170 -1.82 1.89 -14.39
C ALA A 170 -3.27 1.76 -13.86
N PRO A 171 -4.26 1.26 -14.64
CA PRO A 171 -5.60 1.06 -14.12
C PRO A 171 -5.67 0.05 -12.98
N ALA A 172 -4.89 -1.04 -13.03
CA ALA A 172 -4.87 -2.06 -11.99
C ALA A 172 -4.18 -1.57 -10.72
N LEU A 173 -3.06 -0.82 -10.85
CA LEU A 173 -2.37 -0.16 -9.74
C LEU A 173 -3.29 0.86 -9.04
N ARG A 174 -4.06 1.64 -9.82
CA ARG A 174 -5.04 2.58 -9.28
C ARG A 174 -6.20 1.85 -8.61
N GLY A 175 -6.77 0.83 -9.25
CA GLY A 175 -7.91 0.08 -8.72
C GLY A 175 -7.59 -0.54 -7.36
N CYS A 176 -6.47 -1.24 -7.23
CA CYS A 176 -6.14 -1.92 -5.98
C CYS A 176 -5.88 -0.95 -4.81
N ILE A 177 -5.37 0.27 -5.06
CA ILE A 177 -5.21 1.25 -3.99
C ILE A 177 -6.53 1.91 -3.60
N ILE A 178 -7.43 2.19 -4.55
CA ILE A 178 -8.79 2.69 -4.27
C ILE A 178 -9.55 1.68 -3.40
N ASP A 179 -9.55 0.40 -3.78
CA ASP A 179 -10.19 -0.66 -3.02
C ASP A 179 -9.62 -0.76 -1.59
N CYS A 180 -8.30 -0.63 -1.45
CA CYS A 180 -7.63 -0.62 -0.15
C CYS A 180 -8.07 0.54 0.73
N LEU A 181 -8.22 1.75 0.17
CA LEU A 181 -8.70 2.93 0.90
C LEU A 181 -10.17 2.78 1.31
N ASP A 182 -11.04 2.28 0.42
CA ASP A 182 -12.44 2.01 0.73
C ASP A 182 -12.62 0.97 1.86
N ASP A 183 -11.81 -0.08 1.81
CA ASP A 183 -11.79 -1.09 2.87
C ASP A 183 -11.35 -0.51 4.22
N LEU A 184 -10.27 0.31 4.24
CA LEU A 184 -9.79 0.96 5.46
C LEU A 184 -10.83 1.93 6.02
N LEU A 185 -11.47 2.74 5.17
CA LEU A 185 -12.54 3.65 5.59
C LEU A 185 -13.74 2.89 6.17
N THR A 186 -14.10 1.76 5.55
CA THR A 186 -15.17 0.90 6.05
C THR A 186 -14.83 0.32 7.42
N GLU A 187 -13.60 -0.15 7.60
CA GLU A 187 -13.09 -0.67 8.86
C GLU A 187 -13.10 0.40 9.96
N LEU A 188 -12.60 1.61 9.67
CA LEU A 188 -12.63 2.74 10.60
C LEU A 188 -14.06 3.10 11.03
N MET A 189 -15.00 3.13 10.08
CA MET A 189 -16.42 3.39 10.38
C MET A 189 -17.02 2.31 11.28
N GLN A 190 -16.71 1.04 11.03
CA GLN A 190 -17.16 -0.06 11.87
C GLN A 190 -16.59 0.04 13.29
N MET A 191 -15.29 0.30 13.44
CA MET A 191 -14.63 0.46 14.74
C MET A 191 -15.23 1.61 15.55
N ALA A 192 -15.50 2.75 14.89
CA ALA A 192 -16.05 3.94 15.52
C ALA A 192 -17.59 3.94 15.61
N GLN A 193 -18.27 2.95 15.04
CA GLN A 193 -19.74 2.94 14.87
C GLN A 193 -20.26 4.19 14.14
N ALA A 194 -19.47 4.68 13.18
CA ALA A 194 -19.76 5.88 12.41
C ALA A 194 -20.57 5.56 11.14
N ARG A 195 -21.34 6.54 10.67
CA ARG A 195 -22.06 6.46 9.38
C ARG A 195 -21.27 7.20 8.30
N PRO A 196 -21.33 6.76 7.03
CA PRO A 196 -20.63 7.42 5.90
C PRO A 196 -20.88 8.93 5.83
N ALA A 197 -22.12 9.37 6.11
CA ALA A 197 -22.51 10.78 6.07
C ALA A 197 -21.85 11.64 7.16
N GLN A 198 -21.25 11.06 8.18
CA GLN A 198 -20.52 11.80 9.21
C GLN A 198 -19.10 12.15 8.77
N ILE A 199 -18.50 11.37 7.86
CA ILE A 199 -17.17 11.65 7.34
C ILE A 199 -17.29 12.76 6.29
N ARG A 200 -16.84 13.96 6.64
CA ARG A 200 -16.95 15.14 5.79
C ARG A 200 -15.72 15.40 4.97
N GLU A 201 -14.58 15.10 5.52
CA GLU A 201 -13.27 15.41 4.92
C GLU A 201 -12.32 14.25 5.02
N LEU A 202 -11.54 14.08 3.97
CA LEU A 202 -10.41 13.18 3.90
C LEU A 202 -9.17 13.97 3.53
N VAL A 203 -8.06 13.71 4.22
CA VAL A 203 -6.73 14.12 3.78
C VAL A 203 -5.99 12.85 3.36
N ILE A 204 -5.53 12.80 2.12
CA ILE A 204 -4.81 11.63 1.60
C ILE A 204 -3.42 12.07 1.20
N THR A 205 -2.43 11.61 1.95
CA THR A 205 -1.01 11.90 1.73
C THR A 205 -0.25 10.70 1.20
N GLY A 206 0.99 10.91 0.80
CA GLY A 206 1.93 9.92 0.31
C GLY A 206 3.03 10.58 -0.51
N ASN A 207 4.01 9.80 -0.94
CA ASN A 207 5.00 10.34 -1.85
C ASN A 207 4.37 10.68 -3.22
N THR A 208 5.03 11.54 -3.98
CA THR A 208 4.50 12.08 -5.24
C THR A 208 4.04 10.99 -6.22
N ALA A 209 4.81 9.91 -6.35
CA ALA A 209 4.44 8.83 -7.26
C ALA A 209 3.21 8.04 -6.78
N MET A 210 3.03 7.86 -5.46
CA MET A 210 1.82 7.22 -4.93
C MET A 210 0.57 8.05 -5.22
N LEU A 211 0.65 9.37 -5.12
CA LEU A 211 -0.46 10.26 -5.47
C LEU A 211 -0.74 10.28 -6.99
N TYR A 212 0.30 10.19 -7.84
CA TYR A 212 0.12 10.01 -9.29
C TYR A 212 -0.61 8.69 -9.61
N LEU A 213 -0.19 7.59 -9.01
CA LEU A 213 -0.83 6.29 -9.19
C LEU A 213 -2.28 6.28 -8.67
N LEU A 214 -2.54 6.94 -7.54
CA LEU A 214 -3.88 7.09 -6.97
C LEU A 214 -4.82 7.86 -7.91
N THR A 215 -4.34 8.96 -8.49
CA THR A 215 -5.14 9.83 -9.35
C THR A 215 -5.15 9.40 -10.82
N GLY A 216 -4.37 8.36 -11.18
CA GLY A 216 -4.27 7.85 -12.55
C GLY A 216 -3.49 8.77 -13.49
N ARG A 217 -2.63 9.64 -12.95
CA ARG A 217 -1.75 10.51 -13.76
C ARG A 217 -0.58 9.72 -14.36
N ASP A 218 -0.10 10.17 -15.52
CA ASP A 218 1.07 9.56 -16.14
C ASP A 218 2.33 9.79 -15.28
N THR A 219 3.01 8.70 -14.95
CA THR A 219 4.21 8.70 -14.11
C THR A 219 5.50 8.92 -14.91
N ALA A 220 5.43 9.09 -16.23
CA ALA A 220 6.60 9.20 -17.08
C ALA A 220 7.49 10.41 -16.71
N CYS A 221 6.87 11.54 -16.33
CA CYS A 221 7.57 12.74 -15.90
C CYS A 221 8.37 12.57 -14.59
N LEU A 222 7.98 11.58 -13.75
CA LEU A 222 8.67 11.27 -12.49
C LEU A 222 9.81 10.26 -12.66
N SER A 223 9.78 9.44 -13.72
CA SER A 223 10.72 8.34 -13.94
C SER A 223 11.83 8.64 -14.94
N LYS A 224 11.73 9.76 -15.66
CA LYS A 224 12.69 10.17 -16.69
C LYS A 224 13.30 11.52 -16.35
N ALA A 225 14.61 11.67 -16.55
CA ALA A 225 15.26 12.96 -16.42
C ALA A 225 14.61 14.00 -17.36
N PRO A 226 14.38 15.21 -16.89
CA PRO A 226 14.92 15.86 -15.67
C PRO A 226 14.08 15.64 -14.39
N PHE A 227 13.15 14.67 -14.33
CA PHE A 227 12.32 14.31 -13.16
C PHE A 227 11.45 15.49 -12.69
N LEU A 228 10.84 16.18 -13.62
CA LEU A 228 9.99 17.35 -13.36
C LEU A 228 8.52 16.91 -13.33
N PRO A 229 7.87 16.92 -12.16
CA PRO A 229 6.46 16.57 -12.05
C PRO A 229 5.61 17.61 -12.79
N GLU A 230 4.63 17.14 -13.55
CA GLU A 230 3.65 18.00 -14.22
C GLU A 230 2.62 18.55 -13.25
N HIS A 231 2.47 17.91 -12.09
CA HIS A 231 1.49 18.26 -11.06
C HIS A 231 2.03 17.98 -9.67
N LEU A 232 1.90 18.95 -8.77
CA LEU A 232 2.39 18.90 -7.39
C LEU A 232 1.26 18.87 -6.35
N PHE A 233 0.02 18.63 -6.78
CA PHE A 233 -1.16 18.56 -5.92
C PHE A 233 -1.48 19.87 -5.16
N GLY A 234 -2.09 19.79 -4.00
CA GLY A 234 -2.77 20.89 -3.34
C GLY A 234 -4.24 20.96 -3.79
N ASP A 235 -4.79 19.83 -4.26
CA ASP A 235 -6.11 19.74 -4.89
C ASP A 235 -7.18 19.41 -3.86
N GLU A 236 -8.35 20.06 -4.02
CA GLU A 236 -9.60 19.64 -3.39
C GLU A 236 -10.49 18.98 -4.44
N ILE A 237 -10.88 17.74 -4.19
CA ILE A 237 -11.78 16.96 -5.06
C ILE A 237 -12.84 16.26 -4.20
N THR A 238 -13.82 15.62 -4.83
CA THR A 238 -14.76 14.75 -4.10
C THR A 238 -14.24 13.31 -4.04
N ALA A 239 -14.62 12.59 -3.00
CA ALA A 239 -14.32 11.16 -2.87
C ALA A 239 -14.86 10.36 -4.08
N GLU A 240 -16.05 10.74 -4.59
CA GLU A 240 -16.64 10.13 -5.79
C GLU A 240 -15.78 10.38 -7.04
N ALA A 241 -15.27 11.58 -7.25
CA ALA A 241 -14.39 11.91 -8.38
C ALA A 241 -13.06 11.13 -8.31
N LEU A 242 -12.56 10.88 -7.09
CA LEU A 242 -11.39 10.03 -6.87
C LEU A 242 -11.70 8.54 -7.11
N GLY A 243 -12.98 8.12 -7.07
CA GLY A 243 -13.42 6.75 -7.23
C GLY A 243 -13.64 6.01 -5.92
N LEU A 244 -13.67 6.70 -4.77
CA LEU A 244 -14.00 6.11 -3.49
C LEU A 244 -15.52 5.94 -3.35
N HIS A 245 -15.93 4.77 -2.86
CA HIS A 245 -17.34 4.39 -2.76
C HIS A 245 -17.88 4.41 -1.34
N ALA A 246 -17.02 4.19 -0.35
CA ALA A 246 -17.40 4.12 1.07
C ALA A 246 -17.95 5.46 1.59
N VAL A 247 -17.45 6.60 1.09
CA VAL A 247 -17.75 7.95 1.61
C VAL A 247 -17.88 8.98 0.47
N LYS A 248 -18.64 8.68 -0.57
CA LYS A 248 -18.76 9.45 -1.84
C LYS A 248 -18.93 10.96 -1.69
N ALA A 249 -19.66 11.40 -0.67
CA ALA A 249 -19.98 12.81 -0.46
C ALA A 249 -18.88 13.60 0.28
N SER A 250 -17.81 12.93 0.71
CA SER A 250 -16.72 13.59 1.44
C SER A 250 -15.86 14.44 0.50
N ARG A 251 -15.34 15.55 1.03
CA ARG A 251 -14.25 16.29 0.38
C ARG A 251 -12.95 15.55 0.59
N VAL A 252 -12.09 15.54 -0.42
CA VAL A 252 -10.74 14.97 -0.36
C VAL A 252 -9.76 16.08 -0.66
N TYR A 253 -8.83 16.28 0.26
CA TYR A 253 -7.66 17.12 0.05
C TYR A 253 -6.44 16.25 -0.19
N LEU A 254 -5.76 16.51 -1.30
CA LEU A 254 -4.47 15.93 -1.66
C LEU A 254 -3.41 17.00 -1.41
N PRO A 255 -2.61 16.93 -0.34
CA PRO A 255 -1.67 17.98 0.01
C PRO A 255 -0.57 18.16 -1.05
N HIS A 256 0.06 19.34 -1.05
CA HIS A 256 1.17 19.64 -1.95
C HIS A 256 2.35 18.68 -1.77
N CYS A 257 2.97 18.34 -2.90
CA CYS A 257 4.28 17.71 -2.96
C CYS A 257 5.35 18.78 -3.28
N ALA A 258 6.57 18.59 -2.79
CA ALA A 258 7.66 19.53 -3.06
C ALA A 258 8.39 19.23 -4.38
N SER A 259 8.46 17.96 -4.78
CA SER A 259 9.17 17.54 -6.00
C SER A 259 8.72 16.14 -6.45
N ALA A 260 9.38 15.60 -7.48
CA ALA A 260 9.15 14.22 -7.93
C ALA A 260 9.41 13.17 -6.83
N PHE A 261 10.33 13.44 -5.91
CA PHE A 261 10.80 12.50 -4.88
C PHE A 261 10.51 12.93 -3.45
N ILE A 262 10.04 14.16 -3.24
CA ILE A 262 9.61 14.67 -1.92
C ILE A 262 8.12 14.92 -1.99
N GLY A 263 7.37 14.00 -1.41
CA GLY A 263 5.93 13.96 -1.48
C GLY A 263 5.22 14.76 -0.39
N ALA A 264 3.92 14.64 -0.39
CA ALA A 264 3.05 15.26 0.60
C ALA A 264 3.24 14.68 2.01
N ASP A 265 3.62 13.40 2.11
CA ASP A 265 3.98 12.71 3.34
C ASP A 265 5.07 13.46 4.11
N CYS A 266 6.19 13.77 3.45
CA CYS A 266 7.30 14.53 4.05
C CYS A 266 6.86 15.95 4.47
N LEU A 267 6.11 16.68 3.62
CA LEU A 267 5.63 18.02 3.97
C LEU A 267 4.64 18.00 5.13
N CYS A 268 3.73 17.01 5.16
CA CYS A 268 2.82 16.83 6.29
C CYS A 268 3.57 16.49 7.59
N ALA A 269 4.63 15.69 7.52
CA ALA A 269 5.48 15.38 8.67
C ALA A 269 6.20 16.62 9.21
N MET A 270 6.71 17.49 8.33
CA MET A 270 7.33 18.76 8.71
C MET A 270 6.34 19.68 9.45
N LEU A 271 5.11 19.77 8.95
CA LEU A 271 4.04 20.54 9.61
C LEU A 271 3.67 19.93 10.97
N ALA A 272 3.48 18.60 11.01
CA ALA A 272 3.05 17.90 12.22
C ALA A 272 4.07 17.95 13.37
N CYS A 273 5.36 18.04 13.07
CA CYS A 273 6.41 18.19 14.08
C CYS A 273 6.72 19.65 14.44
N GLY A 274 5.98 20.64 13.88
CA GLY A 274 6.20 22.05 14.13
C GLY A 274 7.53 22.59 13.57
N MET A 275 8.12 21.92 12.60
CA MET A 275 9.43 22.28 12.05
C MET A 275 9.44 23.69 11.46
N THR A 276 8.34 24.11 10.82
CA THR A 276 8.20 25.43 10.20
C THR A 276 8.06 26.57 11.20
N GLU A 277 7.78 26.25 12.47
CA GLU A 277 7.61 27.21 13.57
C GLU A 277 8.79 27.16 14.56
N ALA A 278 9.82 26.37 14.26
CA ALA A 278 10.96 26.20 15.14
C ALA A 278 11.80 27.48 15.24
N GLU A 279 12.14 27.90 16.47
CA GLU A 279 12.96 29.07 16.73
C GLU A 279 14.48 28.81 16.52
N ALA A 280 14.86 27.56 16.37
CA ALA A 280 16.25 27.12 16.19
C ALA A 280 16.38 26.18 15.00
N PRO A 281 17.59 26.05 14.41
CA PRO A 281 17.83 25.05 13.38
C PRO A 281 17.44 23.66 13.84
N CYS A 282 16.68 22.96 13.02
CA CYS A 282 16.24 21.58 13.29
C CYS A 282 16.25 20.73 12.04
N ALA A 283 16.20 19.41 12.22
CA ALA A 283 16.17 18.44 11.13
C ALA A 283 15.07 17.40 11.36
N LEU A 284 14.38 17.04 10.30
CA LEU A 284 13.47 15.90 10.24
C LEU A 284 14.13 14.82 9.40
N LEU A 285 14.20 13.61 9.95
CA LEU A 285 14.66 12.41 9.23
C LEU A 285 13.48 11.44 9.17
N ASP A 286 12.98 11.20 7.98
CA ASP A 286 11.97 10.18 7.70
C ASP A 286 12.69 8.90 7.24
N LEU A 287 12.56 7.82 8.01
CA LEU A 287 13.19 6.54 7.75
C LEU A 287 12.13 5.51 7.32
N GLY A 288 11.78 5.56 6.04
CA GLY A 288 10.84 4.64 5.42
C GLY A 288 11.51 3.64 4.46
N THR A 289 10.81 3.28 3.40
CA THR A 289 11.36 2.50 2.28
C THR A 289 12.45 3.29 1.54
N ASN A 290 12.28 4.60 1.46
CA ASN A 290 13.30 5.59 1.12
C ASN A 290 13.64 6.37 2.39
N GLY A 291 14.69 7.19 2.34
CA GLY A 291 15.04 8.07 3.44
C GLY A 291 15.01 9.51 2.98
N GLU A 292 14.19 10.34 3.62
CA GLU A 292 14.09 11.77 3.35
C GLU A 292 14.68 12.55 4.51
N LEU A 293 15.45 13.59 4.20
CA LEU A 293 16.02 14.52 5.18
C LEU A 293 15.56 15.93 4.85
N ALA A 294 14.86 16.57 5.78
CA ALA A 294 14.55 17.98 5.73
C ALA A 294 15.34 18.73 6.81
N VAL A 295 15.88 19.90 6.46
CA VAL A 295 16.61 20.75 7.38
C VAL A 295 16.02 22.15 7.34
N PHE A 296 15.67 22.66 8.50
CA PHE A 296 15.27 24.05 8.71
C PHE A 296 16.42 24.79 9.42
N ASN A 297 16.82 25.91 8.84
CA ASN A 297 17.97 26.69 9.32
C ASN A 297 17.63 27.80 10.33
N GLY A 298 16.35 27.93 10.68
CA GLY A 298 15.89 28.94 11.65
C GLY A 298 15.69 30.33 11.05
N THR A 299 15.59 30.47 9.70
CA THR A 299 15.37 31.78 9.03
C THR A 299 14.28 31.68 7.98
#